data_d59697d1404d6edb964608b19debb33f
#
_entry.id   d59697d1404d6edb964608b19debb33f
#
_cell.length_a   1.000
_cell.length_b   1.000
_cell.length_c   1.000
_cell.angle_alpha   90.00
_cell.angle_beta   90.00
_cell.angle_gamma   90.00
#
_symmetry.space_group_name_H-M   'P 1'
#
loop_
_entity.id
_entity.type
_entity.pdbx_description
1 polymer ?
#
loop_
_entity_poly.entity_id
_entity_poly.type
_entity_poly.pdbx_seq_one_letter_code
_entity_poly.pdbx_strand_id
1 'polypeptide(L)'
;MDSPRLTLRSDDLIGVVLPAEGAVLSSLTWRGVSLLARTPWAESPRDIGRAATSEDEWVSRWRGGWQLCAPSTGQPSAAAPWFHGEASLTPWQVTELGPTRVRLAWHSADSAIVIDRSWELIDGCAVEATTTVTNGGAASRPVQLAEHLILGSAFVTSALESGEGVSLTLPPATFSALDYAGLPTTATPHRDETWQHLTRDTPAVVSALVDPQVCSVSAHSPELTATITWSGLDHALLWAELGASVDPPWNGEVMALGIEPTTTPHGAGIGGGGGIDLGPGQTLSTTTRLLCTPAEGRP
;
A
#
# COMPACT_ATOMS: atom_id res chain seq x y z
N MET A 1 2.10 -22.69 -13.77
CA MET A 1 1.27 -21.87 -14.70
C MET A 1 1.48 -20.45 -14.27
N ASP A 2 1.91 -19.57 -15.19
CA ASP A 2 2.05 -18.16 -14.89
C ASP A 2 0.67 -17.58 -14.55
N SER A 3 0.58 -16.88 -13.43
CA SER A 3 -0.65 -16.18 -13.02
C SER A 3 -1.00 -15.13 -14.09
N PRO A 4 -2.29 -14.98 -14.44
CA PRO A 4 -2.69 -14.00 -15.45
C PRO A 4 -2.28 -12.59 -14.98
N ARG A 5 -1.56 -11.87 -15.85
CA ARG A 5 -1.23 -10.46 -15.69
C ARG A 5 -2.25 -9.65 -16.47
N LEU A 6 -2.95 -8.74 -15.80
CA LEU A 6 -3.91 -7.84 -16.44
C LEU A 6 -3.25 -6.48 -16.64
N THR A 7 -3.17 -6.05 -17.91
CA THR A 7 -2.59 -4.74 -18.24
C THR A 7 -3.69 -3.74 -18.51
N LEU A 8 -3.73 -2.69 -17.71
CA LEU A 8 -4.57 -1.49 -17.93
C LEU A 8 -3.72 -0.43 -18.65
N ARG A 9 -4.32 0.26 -19.60
CA ARG A 9 -3.63 1.28 -20.40
C ARG A 9 -4.51 2.50 -20.64
N SER A 10 -3.95 3.66 -20.43
CA SER A 10 -4.42 4.94 -20.97
C SER A 10 -3.27 5.62 -21.73
N ASP A 11 -3.44 6.85 -22.19
CA ASP A 11 -2.43 7.52 -23.01
C ASP A 11 -1.05 7.57 -22.33
N ASP A 12 -0.99 8.02 -21.09
CA ASP A 12 0.27 8.22 -20.35
C ASP A 12 0.50 7.20 -19.22
N LEU A 13 -0.52 6.40 -18.84
CA LEU A 13 -0.41 5.43 -17.75
C LEU A 13 -0.50 4.00 -18.24
N ILE A 14 0.35 3.15 -17.67
CA ILE A 14 0.31 1.69 -17.83
C ILE A 14 0.36 1.07 -16.43
N GLY A 15 -0.65 0.28 -16.09
CA GLY A 15 -0.72 -0.47 -14.84
C GLY A 15 -0.80 -1.98 -15.07
N VAL A 16 -0.21 -2.78 -14.19
CA VAL A 16 -0.30 -4.24 -14.23
C VAL A 16 -0.87 -4.76 -12.92
N VAL A 17 -2.02 -5.42 -13.00
CA VAL A 17 -2.71 -6.06 -11.86
C VAL A 17 -2.47 -7.56 -11.89
N LEU A 18 -2.20 -8.15 -10.72
CA LEU A 18 -2.01 -9.60 -10.53
C LEU A 18 -3.15 -10.18 -9.68
N PRO A 19 -4.24 -10.68 -10.29
CA PRO A 19 -5.40 -11.18 -9.55
C PRO A 19 -5.06 -12.36 -8.63
N ALA A 20 -4.14 -13.23 -9.01
CA ALA A 20 -3.77 -14.40 -8.23
C ALA A 20 -2.88 -14.08 -7.00
N GLU A 21 -2.46 -12.82 -6.84
CA GLU A 21 -1.52 -12.38 -5.82
C GLU A 21 -2.10 -11.17 -5.06
N GLY A 22 -3.29 -11.32 -4.47
CA GLY A 22 -3.94 -10.25 -3.70
C GLY A 22 -4.48 -9.11 -4.55
N ALA A 23 -4.70 -9.30 -5.85
CA ALA A 23 -5.11 -8.26 -6.79
C ALA A 23 -4.19 -7.02 -6.75
N VAL A 24 -2.90 -7.22 -6.44
CA VAL A 24 -1.91 -6.15 -6.35
C VAL A 24 -1.75 -5.41 -7.68
N LEU A 25 -1.72 -4.08 -7.66
CA LEU A 25 -1.19 -3.27 -8.76
C LEU A 25 0.34 -3.34 -8.66
N SER A 26 0.93 -4.32 -9.35
CA SER A 26 2.34 -4.69 -9.20
C SER A 26 3.30 -3.74 -9.89
N SER A 27 2.82 -3.00 -10.87
CA SER A 27 3.59 -1.92 -11.52
C SER A 27 2.65 -0.82 -12.00
N LEU A 28 3.15 0.40 -11.99
CA LEU A 28 2.53 1.57 -12.56
C LEU A 28 3.62 2.42 -13.20
N THR A 29 3.43 2.78 -14.46
CA THR A 29 4.35 3.63 -15.21
C THR A 29 3.59 4.83 -15.74
N TRP A 30 4.08 6.03 -15.50
CA TRP A 30 3.54 7.28 -16.02
C TRP A 30 4.59 7.95 -16.92
N ARG A 31 4.25 8.20 -18.18
CA ARG A 31 5.17 8.80 -19.20
C ARG A 31 6.55 8.14 -19.22
N GLY A 32 6.61 6.81 -19.04
CA GLY A 32 7.85 6.04 -19.03
C GLY A 32 8.55 5.96 -17.67
N VAL A 33 8.14 6.72 -16.65
CA VAL A 33 8.70 6.65 -15.28
C VAL A 33 7.97 5.59 -14.48
N SER A 34 8.71 4.60 -13.94
CA SER A 34 8.17 3.57 -13.04
C SER A 34 7.98 4.15 -11.64
N LEU A 35 6.77 4.03 -11.08
CA LEU A 35 6.38 4.68 -9.83
C LEU A 35 6.44 3.77 -8.62
N LEU A 36 5.93 2.53 -8.76
CA LEU A 36 5.77 1.61 -7.63
C LEU A 36 7.05 0.83 -7.35
N ALA A 37 7.30 0.58 -6.07
CA ALA A 37 8.43 -0.23 -5.64
C ALA A 37 8.36 -1.63 -6.22
N ARG A 38 9.53 -2.21 -6.43
CA ARG A 38 9.72 -3.59 -6.86
C ARG A 38 10.84 -4.21 -6.03
N THR A 39 10.55 -5.31 -5.39
CA THR A 39 11.55 -6.02 -4.60
C THR A 39 12.57 -6.73 -5.48
N PRO A 40 13.81 -6.96 -5.03
CA PRO A 40 14.82 -7.74 -5.77
C PRO A 40 14.34 -9.17 -6.09
N TRP A 41 13.47 -9.74 -5.25
CA TRP A 41 12.90 -11.09 -5.45
C TRP A 41 11.55 -11.09 -6.19
N ALA A 42 11.09 -9.95 -6.72
CA ALA A 42 9.78 -9.81 -7.37
C ALA A 42 9.55 -10.76 -8.55
N GLU A 43 10.61 -11.22 -9.24
CA GLU A 43 10.49 -12.17 -10.36
C GLU A 43 10.33 -13.62 -9.90
N SER A 44 10.73 -13.95 -8.69
CA SER A 44 10.74 -15.31 -8.16
C SER A 44 10.13 -15.39 -6.76
N PRO A 45 8.91 -14.88 -6.53
CA PRO A 45 8.28 -15.00 -5.23
C PRO A 45 7.97 -16.45 -4.93
N ARG A 46 8.02 -16.81 -3.65
CA ARG A 46 7.73 -18.18 -3.20
C ARG A 46 6.24 -18.33 -2.89
N ASP A 47 5.71 -19.51 -3.17
CA ASP A 47 4.35 -19.93 -2.74
C ASP A 47 3.27 -18.86 -2.91
N ILE A 48 3.21 -18.24 -4.09
CA ILE A 48 2.20 -17.22 -4.43
C ILE A 48 0.77 -17.78 -4.32
N GLY A 49 -0.19 -16.89 -4.07
CA GLY A 49 -1.62 -17.25 -4.00
C GLY A 49 -2.03 -17.88 -2.67
N ARG A 50 -1.22 -17.71 -1.62
CA ARG A 50 -1.50 -18.19 -0.26
C ARG A 50 -1.29 -17.07 0.75
N ALA A 51 -2.18 -16.98 1.75
CA ALA A 51 -2.00 -16.07 2.87
C ALA A 51 -0.74 -16.42 3.68
N ALA A 52 -0.14 -15.43 4.30
CA ALA A 52 1.05 -15.58 5.14
C ALA A 52 0.67 -15.50 6.62
N THR A 53 1.34 -16.32 7.45
CA THR A 53 1.14 -16.37 8.90
C THR A 53 2.19 -15.60 9.69
N SER A 54 3.22 -15.09 9.00
CA SER A 54 4.29 -14.28 9.58
C SER A 54 4.76 -13.21 8.60
N GLU A 55 5.50 -12.24 9.11
CA GLU A 55 6.13 -11.20 8.30
C GLU A 55 7.11 -11.79 7.28
N ASP A 56 7.99 -12.70 7.68
CA ASP A 56 8.98 -13.35 6.80
C ASP A 56 8.30 -14.07 5.63
N GLU A 57 7.21 -14.79 5.91
CA GLU A 57 6.43 -15.44 4.86
C GLU A 57 5.82 -14.42 3.90
N TRP A 58 5.27 -13.32 4.43
CA TRP A 58 4.64 -12.29 3.62
C TRP A 58 5.67 -11.57 2.77
N VAL A 59 6.78 -11.12 3.36
CA VAL A 59 7.88 -10.44 2.66
C VAL A 59 8.44 -11.31 1.54
N SER A 60 8.61 -12.62 1.75
CA SER A 60 9.12 -13.53 0.71
C SER A 60 8.22 -13.65 -0.52
N ARG A 61 6.94 -13.28 -0.40
CA ARG A 61 5.92 -13.31 -1.46
C ARG A 61 5.59 -11.92 -2.01
N TRP A 62 5.91 -10.88 -1.25
CA TRP A 62 5.65 -9.50 -1.64
C TRP A 62 6.55 -9.07 -2.80
N ARG A 63 5.95 -8.50 -3.83
CA ARG A 63 6.65 -8.04 -5.04
C ARG A 63 6.94 -6.54 -5.04
N GLY A 64 6.50 -5.81 -4.01
CA GLY A 64 6.31 -4.37 -4.10
C GLY A 64 4.92 -4.04 -4.66
N GLY A 65 4.74 -2.81 -5.14
CA GLY A 65 3.49 -2.38 -5.73
C GLY A 65 2.54 -1.71 -4.75
N TRP A 66 1.26 -1.70 -5.12
CA TRP A 66 0.17 -1.20 -4.29
C TRP A 66 -0.82 -2.32 -4.01
N GLN A 67 -0.89 -2.74 -2.76
CA GLN A 67 -1.63 -3.91 -2.29
C GLN A 67 -2.67 -3.51 -1.25
N LEU A 68 -3.78 -4.25 -1.17
CA LEU A 68 -4.74 -4.12 -0.07
C LEU A 68 -4.39 -5.11 1.05
N CYS A 69 -4.15 -4.62 2.25
CA CYS A 69 -4.10 -5.42 3.46
C CYS A 69 -5.49 -5.45 4.09
N ALA A 70 -6.14 -6.61 4.09
CA ALA A 70 -7.51 -6.82 4.57
C ALA A 70 -7.79 -8.32 4.81
N PRO A 71 -8.77 -8.70 5.65
CA PRO A 71 -9.60 -7.88 6.55
C PRO A 71 -8.90 -7.51 7.88
N SER A 72 -7.60 -7.72 7.98
CA SER A 72 -6.73 -7.22 9.06
C SER A 72 -5.45 -6.64 8.47
N THR A 73 -4.76 -5.80 9.24
CA THR A 73 -3.47 -5.21 8.88
C THR A 73 -2.39 -5.63 9.87
N GLY A 74 -1.12 -5.68 9.45
CA GLY A 74 0.01 -5.94 10.33
C GLY A 74 0.01 -7.34 10.96
N GLN A 75 0.27 -7.40 12.26
CA GLN A 75 0.55 -8.64 12.99
C GLN A 75 -0.64 -9.60 13.07
N PRO A 76 -0.41 -10.92 12.95
CA PRO A 76 -1.45 -11.91 13.10
C PRO A 76 -1.92 -12.03 14.56
N SER A 77 -3.13 -12.53 14.75
CA SER A 77 -3.72 -12.83 16.05
C SER A 77 -4.57 -14.10 15.98
N ALA A 78 -5.06 -14.59 17.13
CA ALA A 78 -5.96 -15.75 17.14
C ALA A 78 -7.27 -15.50 16.35
N ALA A 79 -7.74 -14.24 16.29
CA ALA A 79 -8.94 -13.87 15.55
C ALA A 79 -8.67 -13.59 14.06
N ALA A 80 -7.42 -13.27 13.70
CA ALA A 80 -7.00 -12.98 12.33
C ALA A 80 -5.58 -13.52 12.14
N PRO A 81 -5.42 -14.81 11.75
CA PRO A 81 -4.12 -15.51 11.80
C PRO A 81 -3.17 -15.13 10.64
N TRP A 82 -3.56 -14.20 9.78
CA TRP A 82 -2.80 -13.84 8.59
C TRP A 82 -2.11 -12.49 8.76
N PHE A 83 -0.79 -12.47 8.55
CA PHE A 83 -0.02 -11.22 8.48
C PHE A 83 -0.50 -10.39 7.29
N HIS A 84 -0.81 -9.11 7.50
CA HIS A 84 -1.41 -8.19 6.52
C HIS A 84 -2.73 -8.68 5.91
N GLY A 85 -3.42 -9.59 6.60
CA GLY A 85 -4.73 -10.09 6.20
C GLY A 85 -4.71 -11.12 5.06
N GLU A 86 -5.75 -11.93 5.03
CA GLU A 86 -5.87 -13.04 4.08
C GLU A 86 -5.93 -12.56 2.62
N ALA A 87 -6.63 -11.46 2.37
CA ALA A 87 -6.87 -10.96 1.02
C ALA A 87 -5.60 -10.44 0.32
N SER A 88 -4.55 -10.08 1.10
CA SER A 88 -3.36 -9.42 0.57
C SER A 88 -2.54 -10.28 -0.40
N LEU A 89 -2.56 -11.60 -0.25
CA LEU A 89 -1.76 -12.52 -1.07
C LEU A 89 -2.57 -13.63 -1.74
N THR A 90 -3.87 -13.78 -1.39
CA THR A 90 -4.72 -14.83 -1.96
C THR A 90 -5.37 -14.42 -3.29
N PRO A 91 -5.82 -15.39 -4.12
CA PRO A 91 -6.41 -15.08 -5.41
C PRO A 91 -7.74 -14.33 -5.32
N TRP A 92 -7.93 -13.39 -6.23
CA TRP A 92 -9.16 -12.64 -6.44
C TRP A 92 -9.81 -13.03 -7.77
N GLN A 93 -11.13 -13.05 -7.80
CA GLN A 93 -11.90 -13.28 -9.01
C GLN A 93 -12.04 -11.98 -9.81
N VAL A 94 -11.69 -11.99 -11.09
CA VAL A 94 -11.97 -10.89 -12.02
C VAL A 94 -13.46 -10.93 -12.39
N THR A 95 -14.18 -9.85 -12.11
CA THR A 95 -15.63 -9.72 -12.40
C THR A 95 -15.90 -8.84 -13.62
N GLU A 96 -15.01 -7.88 -13.91
CA GLU A 96 -15.08 -7.01 -15.09
C GLU A 96 -13.66 -6.62 -15.52
N LEU A 97 -13.40 -6.59 -16.83
CA LEU A 97 -12.14 -6.16 -17.40
C LEU A 97 -12.37 -5.27 -18.61
N GLY A 98 -11.82 -4.05 -18.56
CA GLY A 98 -11.78 -3.08 -19.65
C GLY A 98 -10.36 -2.58 -19.91
N PRO A 99 -10.16 -1.69 -20.88
CA PRO A 99 -8.84 -1.16 -21.22
C PRO A 99 -8.17 -0.38 -20.07
N THR A 100 -8.95 0.42 -19.34
CA THR A 100 -8.48 1.30 -18.26
C THR A 100 -8.97 0.86 -16.88
N ARG A 101 -9.80 -0.18 -16.78
CA ARG A 101 -10.44 -0.58 -15.53
C ARG A 101 -10.51 -2.09 -15.38
N VAL A 102 -10.33 -2.56 -14.14
CA VAL A 102 -10.65 -3.93 -13.73
C VAL A 102 -11.42 -3.91 -12.42
N ARG A 103 -12.43 -4.77 -12.31
CA ARG A 103 -13.11 -5.07 -11.04
C ARG A 103 -12.81 -6.49 -10.62
N LEU A 104 -12.60 -6.66 -9.32
CA LEU A 104 -12.26 -7.92 -8.71
C LEU A 104 -13.09 -8.11 -7.44
N ALA A 105 -13.41 -9.36 -7.14
CA ALA A 105 -14.09 -9.76 -5.91
C ALA A 105 -13.27 -10.81 -5.15
N TRP A 106 -13.34 -10.74 -3.83
CA TRP A 106 -12.70 -11.68 -2.93
C TRP A 106 -13.64 -12.05 -1.78
N HIS A 107 -13.48 -13.27 -1.28
CA HIS A 107 -14.23 -13.78 -0.14
C HIS A 107 -13.28 -14.40 0.87
N SER A 108 -13.48 -14.13 2.17
CA SER A 108 -12.76 -14.83 3.23
C SER A 108 -13.05 -16.33 3.19
N ALA A 109 -12.14 -17.14 3.77
CA ALA A 109 -12.29 -18.59 3.78
C ALA A 109 -13.61 -19.07 4.42
N ASP A 110 -14.11 -18.32 5.41
CA ASP A 110 -15.42 -18.58 6.03
C ASP A 110 -16.60 -17.91 5.30
N SER A 111 -16.32 -17.23 4.17
CA SER A 111 -17.29 -16.48 3.34
C SER A 111 -18.05 -15.38 4.09
N ALA A 112 -17.60 -14.99 5.29
CA ALA A 112 -18.26 -13.95 6.08
C ALA A 112 -17.88 -12.54 5.62
N ILE A 113 -16.66 -12.33 5.12
CA ILE A 113 -16.22 -11.05 4.57
C ILE A 113 -16.14 -11.15 3.05
N VAL A 114 -16.77 -10.20 2.38
CA VAL A 114 -16.72 -10.03 0.94
C VAL A 114 -16.06 -8.70 0.64
N ILE A 115 -15.11 -8.68 -0.29
CA ILE A 115 -14.43 -7.46 -0.72
C ILE A 115 -14.58 -7.33 -2.24
N ASP A 116 -15.16 -6.20 -2.66
CA ASP A 116 -15.16 -5.74 -4.05
C ASP A 116 -14.12 -4.64 -4.21
N ARG A 117 -13.25 -4.75 -5.23
CA ARG A 117 -12.21 -3.78 -5.52
C ARG A 117 -12.16 -3.44 -7.00
N SER A 118 -11.94 -2.17 -7.32
CA SER A 118 -11.64 -1.76 -8.68
C SER A 118 -10.33 -0.98 -8.75
N TRP A 119 -9.62 -1.18 -9.85
CA TRP A 119 -8.54 -0.34 -10.31
C TRP A 119 -8.99 0.41 -11.55
N GLU A 120 -8.80 1.73 -11.59
CA GLU A 120 -9.17 2.55 -12.74
C GLU A 120 -8.09 3.58 -13.06
N LEU A 121 -7.67 3.65 -14.33
CA LEU A 121 -6.80 4.71 -14.85
C LEU A 121 -7.66 5.87 -15.30
N ILE A 122 -7.39 7.07 -14.78
CA ILE A 122 -8.21 8.27 -14.96
C ILE A 122 -7.37 9.35 -15.66
N ASP A 123 -7.90 9.90 -16.74
CA ASP A 123 -7.40 11.07 -17.47
C ASP A 123 -5.89 11.04 -17.80
N GLY A 124 -5.32 9.83 -17.98
CA GLY A 124 -3.92 9.65 -18.31
C GLY A 124 -2.91 10.06 -17.22
N CYS A 125 -3.36 10.51 -16.06
CA CYS A 125 -2.47 11.00 -15.00
C CYS A 125 -2.78 10.47 -13.59
N ALA A 126 -3.89 9.74 -13.39
CA ALA A 126 -4.23 9.19 -12.09
C ALA A 126 -4.63 7.72 -12.15
N VAL A 127 -4.37 7.00 -11.06
CA VAL A 127 -4.95 5.69 -10.80
C VAL A 127 -5.75 5.73 -9.51
N GLU A 128 -6.91 5.12 -9.53
CA GLU A 128 -7.83 5.05 -8.39
C GLU A 128 -8.12 3.60 -8.01
N ALA A 129 -8.03 3.34 -6.72
CA ALA A 129 -8.51 2.12 -6.09
C ALA A 129 -9.78 2.43 -5.31
N THR A 130 -10.90 1.79 -5.65
CA THR A 130 -12.11 1.81 -4.83
C THR A 130 -12.31 0.43 -4.22
N THR A 131 -12.52 0.37 -2.91
CA THR A 131 -12.71 -0.88 -2.16
C THR A 131 -14.00 -0.80 -1.37
N THR A 132 -14.82 -1.85 -1.43
CA THR A 132 -16.00 -2.03 -0.58
C THR A 132 -15.86 -3.35 0.17
N VAL A 133 -15.88 -3.29 1.49
CA VAL A 133 -15.85 -4.46 2.38
C VAL A 133 -17.24 -4.65 2.97
N THR A 134 -17.81 -5.83 2.83
CA THR A 134 -19.13 -6.20 3.33
C THR A 134 -19.01 -7.34 4.33
N ASN A 135 -19.65 -7.20 5.49
CA ASN A 135 -19.89 -8.34 6.37
C ASN A 135 -21.17 -9.07 5.94
N GLY A 136 -21.02 -10.15 5.21
CA GLY A 136 -22.11 -11.05 4.80
C GLY A 136 -22.48 -12.10 5.86
N GLY A 137 -21.77 -12.14 6.99
CA GLY A 137 -22.01 -13.07 8.10
C GLY A 137 -23.16 -12.64 9.01
N ALA A 138 -23.54 -13.51 9.94
CA ALA A 138 -24.64 -13.28 10.89
C ALA A 138 -24.20 -12.57 12.19
N ALA A 139 -22.91 -12.38 12.42
CA ALA A 139 -22.34 -11.73 13.60
C ALA A 139 -21.50 -10.51 13.20
N SER A 140 -21.36 -9.54 14.11
CA SER A 140 -20.42 -8.42 13.92
C SER A 140 -18.99 -8.92 13.81
N ARG A 141 -18.21 -8.29 12.93
CA ARG A 141 -16.81 -8.60 12.64
C ARG A 141 -15.95 -7.35 12.69
N PRO A 142 -14.83 -7.34 13.43
CA PRO A 142 -13.85 -6.28 13.33
C PRO A 142 -13.12 -6.40 11.98
N VAL A 143 -12.93 -5.28 11.30
CA VAL A 143 -12.21 -5.17 10.03
C VAL A 143 -11.16 -4.08 10.13
N GLN A 144 -10.00 -4.35 9.59
CA GLN A 144 -8.95 -3.37 9.39
C GLN A 144 -8.55 -3.38 7.92
N LEU A 145 -8.31 -2.20 7.35
CA LEU A 145 -7.83 -2.04 5.99
C LEU A 145 -6.62 -1.12 5.96
N ALA A 146 -5.65 -1.46 5.11
CA ALA A 146 -4.59 -0.56 4.70
C ALA A 146 -4.34 -0.66 3.19
N GLU A 147 -4.24 0.47 2.55
CA GLU A 147 -3.75 0.62 1.19
C GLU A 147 -2.23 0.65 1.24
N HIS A 148 -1.59 -0.52 1.17
CA HIS A 148 -0.13 -0.67 1.19
C HIS A 148 0.46 -0.20 -0.15
N LEU A 149 0.45 1.15 -0.33
CA LEU A 149 0.92 1.84 -1.51
C LEU A 149 2.39 2.19 -1.33
N ILE A 150 3.25 1.53 -2.10
CA ILE A 150 4.70 1.69 -1.98
C ILE A 150 5.27 2.28 -3.27
N LEU A 151 5.70 3.52 -3.19
CA LEU A 151 6.48 4.19 -4.22
C LEU A 151 7.92 3.65 -4.21
N GLY A 152 8.55 3.61 -5.39
CA GLY A 152 9.91 3.09 -5.53
C GLY A 152 10.38 3.17 -6.98
N SER A 153 11.15 2.16 -7.41
CA SER A 153 11.66 2.08 -8.79
C SER A 153 12.27 3.42 -9.26
N ALA A 154 12.05 3.82 -10.51
CA ALA A 154 12.64 5.05 -11.05
C ALA A 154 12.22 6.30 -10.27
N PHE A 155 10.98 6.36 -9.74
CA PHE A 155 10.51 7.51 -8.95
C PHE A 155 11.42 7.82 -7.75
N VAL A 156 11.85 6.80 -7.02
CA VAL A 156 12.72 6.95 -5.84
C VAL A 156 14.20 6.88 -6.23
N THR A 157 14.59 5.87 -7.05
CA THR A 157 16.00 5.62 -7.34
C THR A 157 16.65 6.78 -8.09
N SER A 158 15.96 7.37 -9.08
CA SER A 158 16.51 8.53 -9.82
C SER A 158 16.73 9.75 -8.90
N ALA A 159 15.83 9.98 -7.95
CA ALA A 159 15.96 11.07 -6.99
C ALA A 159 17.15 10.86 -6.03
N LEU A 160 17.36 9.62 -5.58
CA LEU A 160 18.50 9.27 -4.73
C LEU A 160 19.84 9.34 -5.48
N GLU A 161 19.87 8.91 -6.75
CA GLU A 161 21.06 8.93 -7.60
C GLU A 161 21.46 10.35 -8.01
N SER A 162 20.50 11.26 -8.22
CA SER A 162 20.79 12.67 -8.47
C SER A 162 21.35 13.41 -7.26
N GLY A 163 21.18 12.84 -6.05
CA GLY A 163 21.53 13.48 -4.79
C GLY A 163 20.49 14.49 -4.29
N GLU A 164 19.39 14.69 -5.03
CA GLU A 164 18.31 15.59 -4.62
C GLU A 164 17.39 14.94 -3.57
N GLY A 165 17.31 13.59 -3.55
CA GLY A 165 16.44 12.85 -2.64
C GLY A 165 14.97 12.97 -2.98
N VAL A 166 14.13 12.40 -2.10
CA VAL A 166 12.66 12.48 -2.17
C VAL A 166 12.17 13.29 -0.98
N SER A 167 11.14 14.10 -1.17
CA SER A 167 10.50 14.84 -0.07
C SER A 167 9.00 14.59 -0.03
N LEU A 168 8.41 14.69 1.18
CA LEU A 168 6.97 14.63 1.35
C LEU A 168 6.42 16.00 1.76
N THR A 169 5.28 16.36 1.18
CA THR A 169 4.40 17.38 1.74
C THR A 169 3.29 16.66 2.50
N LEU A 170 3.26 16.89 3.82
CA LEU A 170 2.34 16.24 4.74
C LEU A 170 1.24 17.19 5.21
N PRO A 171 0.01 16.70 5.43
CA PRO A 171 -1.05 17.49 6.04
C PRO A 171 -0.77 17.74 7.53
N PRO A 172 -1.36 18.76 8.16
CA PRO A 172 -1.39 18.86 9.60
C PRO A 172 -2.02 17.60 10.22
N ALA A 173 -1.26 16.93 11.08
CA ALA A 173 -1.67 15.68 11.71
C ALA A 173 -0.96 15.49 13.05
N THR A 174 -1.45 14.56 13.86
CA THR A 174 -0.70 14.01 14.99
C THR A 174 0.19 12.88 14.48
N PHE A 175 1.47 12.90 14.88
CA PHE A 175 2.41 11.81 14.58
C PHE A 175 2.48 10.85 15.76
N SER A 176 2.35 9.55 15.49
CA SER A 176 2.66 8.48 16.44
C SER A 176 3.97 7.79 16.08
N ALA A 177 4.79 7.55 17.12
CA ALA A 177 6.01 6.78 16.95
C ALA A 177 5.68 5.28 16.84
N LEU A 178 6.23 4.66 15.81
CA LEU A 178 6.17 3.23 15.60
C LEU A 178 7.60 2.68 15.55
N ASP A 179 7.76 1.42 15.93
CA ASP A 179 8.97 0.67 15.60
C ASP A 179 8.93 0.22 14.13
N TYR A 180 9.98 -0.44 13.67
CA TYR A 180 10.07 -0.86 12.28
C TYR A 180 9.01 -1.92 11.89
N ALA A 181 8.49 -2.67 12.86
CA ALA A 181 7.37 -3.61 12.66
C ALA A 181 5.99 -2.91 12.68
N GLY A 182 5.96 -1.57 12.76
CA GLY A 182 4.74 -0.79 12.82
C GLY A 182 4.02 -0.85 14.17
N LEU A 183 4.71 -1.29 15.24
CA LEU A 183 4.11 -1.36 16.57
C LEU A 183 4.30 -0.05 17.35
N PRO A 184 3.30 0.37 18.14
CA PRO A 184 3.41 1.58 18.94
C PRO A 184 4.60 1.56 19.90
N THR A 185 5.35 2.65 19.97
CA THR A 185 6.50 2.81 20.88
C THR A 185 6.40 4.12 21.65
N THR A 186 7.19 4.24 22.72
CA THR A 186 7.30 5.47 23.51
C THR A 186 8.39 6.42 23.00
N ALA A 187 9.06 6.09 21.90
CA ALA A 187 10.06 6.96 21.28
C ALA A 187 9.43 8.26 20.76
N THR A 188 10.27 9.26 20.50
CA THR A 188 9.79 10.47 19.82
C THR A 188 9.43 10.12 18.37
N PRO A 189 8.22 10.46 17.89
CA PRO A 189 7.85 10.17 16.52
C PRO A 189 8.72 10.94 15.53
N HIS A 190 9.07 10.32 14.42
CA HIS A 190 9.64 11.01 13.28
C HIS A 190 8.59 11.96 12.70
N ARG A 191 8.91 13.27 12.69
CA ARG A 191 8.04 14.35 12.29
C ARG A 191 8.36 14.85 10.88
N ASP A 192 7.71 15.93 10.49
CA ASP A 192 7.82 16.57 9.17
C ASP A 192 9.26 16.70 8.68
N GLU A 193 10.20 17.08 9.54
CA GLU A 193 11.61 17.29 9.17
C GLU A 193 12.27 16.04 8.58
N THR A 194 11.95 14.85 9.11
CA THR A 194 12.45 13.58 8.57
C THR A 194 11.92 13.33 7.15
N TRP A 195 10.67 13.69 6.90
CA TRP A 195 9.98 13.40 5.64
C TRP A 195 10.21 14.46 4.55
N GLN A 196 10.75 15.64 4.94
CA GLN A 196 11.04 16.72 3.99
C GLN A 196 12.27 16.47 3.12
N HIS A 197 13.16 15.55 3.52
CA HIS A 197 14.36 15.23 2.74
C HIS A 197 14.85 13.80 3.02
N LEU A 198 14.39 12.87 2.20
CA LEU A 198 14.74 11.45 2.28
C LEU A 198 15.88 11.15 1.32
N THR A 199 16.98 10.62 1.85
CA THR A 199 18.19 10.27 1.11
C THR A 199 18.62 8.82 1.42
N ARG A 200 19.70 8.34 0.82
CA ARG A 200 20.28 7.03 1.15
C ARG A 200 20.79 6.93 2.58
N ASP A 201 21.06 8.06 3.22
CA ASP A 201 21.50 8.10 4.63
C ASP A 201 20.33 8.11 5.61
N THR A 202 19.09 8.18 5.12
CA THR A 202 17.90 8.10 5.95
C THR A 202 17.79 6.69 6.51
N PRO A 203 17.72 6.50 7.83
CA PRO A 203 17.51 5.17 8.40
C PRO A 203 16.13 4.62 8.00
N ALA A 204 15.97 3.30 8.09
CA ALA A 204 14.64 2.71 7.98
C ALA A 204 13.73 3.29 9.07
N VAL A 205 12.58 3.83 8.66
CA VAL A 205 11.69 4.59 9.56
C VAL A 205 10.23 4.34 9.25
N VAL A 206 9.43 4.25 10.32
CA VAL A 206 7.97 4.17 10.26
C VAL A 206 7.37 5.24 11.16
N SER A 207 6.31 5.89 10.69
CA SER A 207 5.50 6.83 11.47
C SER A 207 4.03 6.70 11.08
N ALA A 208 3.13 7.01 12.02
CA ALA A 208 1.72 7.14 11.69
C ALA A 208 1.28 8.60 11.65
N LEU A 209 0.52 8.96 10.63
CA LEU A 209 -0.31 10.16 10.60
C LEU A 209 -1.67 9.78 11.19
N VAL A 210 -1.99 10.37 12.34
CA VAL A 210 -3.23 10.09 13.07
C VAL A 210 -4.21 11.24 12.82
N ASP A 211 -5.40 10.90 12.33
CA ASP A 211 -6.50 11.82 12.06
C ASP A 211 -6.04 13.08 11.28
N PRO A 212 -5.43 12.94 10.08
CA PRO A 212 -4.99 14.09 9.32
C PRO A 212 -6.19 14.97 8.92
N GLN A 213 -6.02 16.29 9.05
CA GLN A 213 -7.08 17.25 8.71
C GLN A 213 -7.46 17.20 7.23
N VAL A 214 -6.51 16.81 6.38
CA VAL A 214 -6.70 16.57 4.94
C VAL A 214 -6.10 15.22 4.63
N CYS A 215 -6.90 14.33 4.06
CA CYS A 215 -6.48 13.00 3.65
C CYS A 215 -5.67 13.06 2.34
N SER A 216 -4.46 13.64 2.40
CA SER A 216 -3.58 13.84 1.25
C SER A 216 -2.12 13.90 1.67
N VAL A 217 -1.25 13.22 0.92
CA VAL A 217 0.21 13.32 0.99
C VAL A 217 0.76 13.45 -0.41
N SER A 218 1.70 14.37 -0.63
CA SER A 218 2.42 14.48 -1.91
C SER A 218 3.88 14.07 -1.72
N ALA A 219 4.35 13.16 -2.57
CA ALA A 219 5.76 12.79 -2.68
C ALA A 219 6.37 13.46 -3.90
N HIS A 220 7.50 14.10 -3.72
CA HIS A 220 8.20 14.88 -4.76
C HIS A 220 9.53 14.24 -5.11
N SER A 221 9.73 14.00 -6.39
CA SER A 221 11.03 13.66 -6.98
C SER A 221 11.44 14.76 -7.98
N PRO A 222 12.68 14.77 -8.48
CA PRO A 222 13.11 15.77 -9.47
C PRO A 222 12.31 15.74 -10.76
N GLU A 223 11.65 14.63 -11.10
CA GLU A 223 10.94 14.45 -12.36
C GLU A 223 9.45 14.69 -12.26
N LEU A 224 8.84 14.31 -11.15
CA LEU A 224 7.39 14.38 -10.97
C LEU A 224 6.97 14.44 -9.50
N THR A 225 5.73 14.87 -9.29
CA THR A 225 5.03 14.79 -8.00
C THR A 225 3.97 13.69 -8.07
N ALA A 226 3.97 12.81 -7.07
CA ALA A 226 2.94 11.80 -6.84
C ALA A 226 2.09 12.23 -5.64
N THR A 227 0.83 12.60 -5.87
CA THR A 227 -0.11 13.00 -4.81
C THR A 227 -1.07 11.87 -4.53
N ILE A 228 -1.08 11.39 -3.29
CA ILE A 228 -1.97 10.35 -2.79
C ILE A 228 -3.08 11.03 -1.99
N THR A 229 -4.34 10.81 -2.38
CA THR A 229 -5.53 11.25 -1.65
C THR A 229 -6.41 10.05 -1.31
N TRP A 230 -7.13 10.13 -0.19
CA TRP A 230 -7.99 9.02 0.22
C TRP A 230 -9.26 9.49 0.93
N SER A 231 -10.24 8.59 1.04
CA SER A 231 -11.46 8.75 1.83
C SER A 231 -11.88 7.41 2.42
N GLY A 232 -12.58 7.46 3.57
CA GLY A 232 -13.05 6.28 4.29
C GLY A 232 -11.95 5.55 5.09
N LEU A 233 -10.78 6.17 5.23
CA LEU A 233 -9.66 5.72 6.05
C LEU A 233 -9.17 6.91 6.89
N ASP A 234 -9.06 6.73 8.21
CA ASP A 234 -8.86 7.84 9.15
C ASP A 234 -7.40 8.17 9.41
N HIS A 235 -6.49 7.29 9.00
CA HIS A 235 -5.05 7.42 9.27
C HIS A 235 -4.21 7.13 8.03
N ALA A 236 -2.90 7.33 8.11
CA ALA A 236 -1.94 6.77 7.16
C ALA A 236 -0.65 6.37 7.87
N LEU A 237 -0.02 5.28 7.42
CA LEU A 237 1.36 4.98 7.78
C LEU A 237 2.29 5.55 6.73
N LEU A 238 3.43 6.05 7.19
CA LEU A 238 4.56 6.46 6.38
C LEU A 238 5.72 5.52 6.66
N TRP A 239 6.28 4.92 5.62
CA TRP A 239 7.41 4.00 5.71
C TRP A 239 8.49 4.39 4.72
N ALA A 240 9.74 4.49 5.15
CA ALA A 240 10.88 4.67 4.27
C ALA A 240 11.92 3.57 4.51
N GLU A 241 12.26 2.85 3.44
CA GLU A 241 13.35 1.89 3.36
C GLU A 241 14.16 2.22 2.11
N LEU A 242 15.28 2.92 2.30
CA LEU A 242 16.09 3.45 1.20
C LEU A 242 17.47 2.79 1.14
N GLY A 243 17.50 1.47 1.36
CA GLY A 243 18.71 0.67 1.40
C GLY A 243 19.36 0.59 2.79
N ALA A 244 18.64 0.98 3.85
CA ALA A 244 19.15 0.97 5.21
C ALA A 244 19.22 -0.45 5.81
N SER A 245 18.29 -1.32 5.46
CA SER A 245 18.24 -2.71 5.94
C SER A 245 19.18 -3.60 5.13
N VAL A 246 20.28 -4.03 5.73
CA VAL A 246 21.35 -4.79 5.07
C VAL A 246 21.22 -6.31 5.22
N ASP A 247 20.41 -6.78 6.16
CA ASP A 247 20.19 -8.22 6.37
C ASP A 247 19.25 -8.81 5.31
N PRO A 248 19.37 -10.09 4.98
CA PRO A 248 18.46 -10.77 4.08
C PRO A 248 16.99 -10.69 4.57
N PRO A 249 16.01 -10.54 3.67
CA PRO A 249 16.13 -10.52 2.21
C PRO A 249 16.44 -9.13 1.63
N TRP A 250 16.55 -8.09 2.45
CA TRP A 250 16.65 -6.67 2.05
C TRP A 250 17.99 -6.34 1.37
N ASN A 251 19.11 -6.82 1.93
CA ASN A 251 20.49 -6.70 1.41
C ASN A 251 20.91 -5.27 1.00
N GLY A 252 20.27 -4.24 1.55
CA GLY A 252 20.51 -2.84 1.14
C GLY A 252 19.99 -2.49 -0.26
N GLU A 253 19.18 -3.36 -0.89
CA GLU A 253 18.76 -3.21 -2.30
C GLU A 253 17.34 -2.64 -2.44
N VAL A 254 16.55 -2.63 -1.38
CA VAL A 254 15.16 -2.16 -1.45
C VAL A 254 15.12 -0.64 -1.34
N MET A 255 14.48 0.01 -2.32
CA MET A 255 14.23 1.44 -2.37
C MET A 255 12.72 1.65 -2.37
N ALA A 256 12.15 1.88 -1.20
CA ALA A 256 10.71 1.90 -0.99
C ALA A 256 10.29 3.07 -0.10
N LEU A 257 9.21 3.73 -0.48
CA LEU A 257 8.55 4.79 0.25
C LEU A 257 7.06 4.48 0.34
N GLY A 258 6.60 4.01 1.51
CA GLY A 258 5.20 3.71 1.80
C GLY A 258 4.43 4.97 2.17
N ILE A 259 3.28 5.16 1.52
CA ILE A 259 2.25 6.11 1.92
C ILE A 259 0.97 5.30 1.96
N GLU A 260 0.56 4.91 3.15
CA GLU A 260 -0.36 3.81 3.37
C GLU A 260 -1.62 4.25 4.13
N PRO A 261 -2.64 4.80 3.43
CA PRO A 261 -3.94 5.07 4.05
C PRO A 261 -4.50 3.83 4.75
N THR A 262 -4.97 3.99 5.99
CA THR A 262 -5.36 2.85 6.83
C THR A 262 -6.46 3.21 7.82
N THR A 263 -7.20 2.19 8.28
CA THR A 263 -8.18 2.31 9.37
C THR A 263 -7.55 2.34 10.76
N THR A 264 -6.25 2.01 10.87
CA THR A 264 -5.54 1.96 12.18
C THR A 264 -4.19 2.63 12.10
N PRO A 265 -3.80 3.43 13.12
CA PRO A 265 -2.51 4.12 13.13
C PRO A 265 -1.33 3.22 13.56
N HIS A 266 -1.43 1.90 13.35
CA HIS A 266 -0.38 0.94 13.73
C HIS A 266 -0.55 -0.40 13.00
N GLY A 267 0.51 -1.21 12.99
CA GLY A 267 0.58 -2.56 12.43
C GLY A 267 0.31 -3.70 13.43
N ALA A 268 -0.30 -3.42 14.60
CA ALA A 268 -0.51 -4.45 15.64
C ALA A 268 -1.61 -5.48 15.31
N GLY A 269 -2.28 -5.33 14.18
CA GLY A 269 -3.38 -6.20 13.77
C GLY A 269 -4.65 -6.02 14.62
N ILE A 270 -5.66 -6.85 14.35
CA ILE A 270 -6.94 -6.83 15.09
C ILE A 270 -6.72 -7.09 16.59
N GLY A 271 -5.74 -7.91 16.95
CA GLY A 271 -5.38 -8.18 18.35
C GLY A 271 -4.84 -6.96 19.12
N GLY A 272 -4.30 -5.97 18.43
CA GLY A 272 -3.80 -4.71 19.01
C GLY A 272 -4.87 -3.63 19.17
N GLY A 273 -6.11 -3.91 18.80
CA GLY A 273 -7.22 -2.95 18.82
C GLY A 273 -7.28 -2.08 17.56
N GLY A 274 -8.26 -1.19 17.52
CA GLY A 274 -8.53 -0.35 16.35
C GLY A 274 -9.26 -1.11 15.24
N GLY A 275 -9.58 -0.40 14.15
CA GLY A 275 -10.41 -0.92 13.08
C GLY A 275 -11.89 -0.61 13.28
N ILE A 276 -12.70 -1.15 12.41
CA ILE A 276 -14.13 -0.86 12.31
C ILE A 276 -14.92 -2.14 12.53
N ASP A 277 -15.86 -2.13 13.45
CA ASP A 277 -16.81 -3.24 13.66
C ASP A 277 -17.94 -3.15 12.63
N LEU A 278 -17.96 -4.09 11.69
CA LEU A 278 -19.05 -4.23 10.74
C LEU A 278 -20.09 -5.22 11.27
N GLY A 279 -21.30 -4.73 11.53
CA GLY A 279 -22.47 -5.58 11.81
C GLY A 279 -22.90 -6.37 10.58
N PRO A 280 -23.82 -7.36 10.74
CA PRO A 280 -24.35 -8.14 9.62
C PRO A 280 -24.93 -7.24 8.53
N GLY A 281 -24.49 -7.47 7.27
CA GLY A 281 -24.89 -6.70 6.10
C GLY A 281 -24.32 -5.28 6.00
N GLN A 282 -23.54 -4.83 6.98
CA GLN A 282 -22.90 -3.51 6.91
C GLN A 282 -21.70 -3.52 5.95
N THR A 283 -21.43 -2.34 5.40
CA THR A 283 -20.33 -2.10 4.45
C THR A 283 -19.43 -0.96 4.89
N LEU A 284 -18.14 -1.06 4.58
CA LEU A 284 -17.17 0.01 4.58
C LEU A 284 -16.73 0.25 3.14
N SER A 285 -16.77 1.49 2.67
CA SER A 285 -16.27 1.86 1.35
C SER A 285 -15.14 2.87 1.48
N THR A 286 -14.04 2.63 0.75
CA THR A 286 -12.86 3.48 0.72
C THR A 286 -12.46 3.79 -0.72
N THR A 287 -11.84 4.93 -0.92
CA THR A 287 -11.25 5.31 -2.21
C THR A 287 -9.87 5.88 -1.95
N THR A 288 -8.87 5.41 -2.68
CA THR A 288 -7.51 5.95 -2.67
C THR A 288 -7.09 6.24 -4.10
N ARG A 289 -6.56 7.44 -4.34
CA ARG A 289 -6.15 7.91 -5.64
C ARG A 289 -4.70 8.37 -5.61
N LEU A 290 -3.91 7.95 -6.58
CA LEU A 290 -2.57 8.45 -6.86
C LEU A 290 -2.63 9.27 -8.14
N LEU A 291 -2.30 10.55 -8.05
CA LEU A 291 -2.23 11.52 -9.14
C LEU A 291 -0.76 11.84 -9.43
N CYS A 292 -0.38 11.76 -10.70
CA CYS A 292 0.94 12.15 -11.18
C CYS A 292 0.89 13.50 -11.88
N THR A 293 1.80 14.39 -11.52
CA THR A 293 2.01 15.67 -12.22
C THR A 293 3.50 15.89 -12.48
N PRO A 294 3.90 16.60 -13.55
CA PRO A 294 5.30 16.99 -13.74
C PRO A 294 5.82 17.74 -12.50
N ALA A 295 7.10 17.62 -12.19
CA ALA A 295 7.71 18.47 -11.17
C ALA A 295 7.59 19.95 -11.57
N GLU A 296 7.47 20.85 -10.57
CA GLU A 296 7.35 22.28 -10.82
C GLU A 296 8.51 22.79 -11.68
N GLY A 297 8.19 23.50 -12.77
CA GLY A 297 9.17 24.08 -13.70
C GLY A 297 9.67 23.13 -14.81
N ARG A 298 9.13 21.90 -14.92
CA ARG A 298 9.32 21.01 -16.08
C ARG A 298 8.04 20.94 -16.93
N PRO A 299 8.15 21.04 -18.28
CA PRO A 299 7.02 21.00 -19.21
C PRO A 299 6.40 19.59 -19.34
#